data_8ee85353a2e41d5c6ffd76875ba06b38
#
_entry.id   8ee85353a2e41d5c6ffd76875ba06b38
#
_cell.length_a   1.000
_cell.length_b   1.000
_cell.length_c   1.000
_cell.angle_alpha   90.00
_cell.angle_beta   90.00
_cell.angle_gamma   90.00
#
_symmetry.space_group_name_H-M   'P 1'
#
loop_
_entity.id
_entity.type
_entity.pdbx_description
1 polymer ?
#
loop_
_entity_poly.entity_id
_entity_poly.type
_entity_poly.pdbx_seq_one_letter_code
_entity_poly.pdbx_strand_id
1 'polypeptide(L)'
;MNTTSTSAPVHPENGSLSIGDLAERTGVAPATLRMWEQRHGFPVPQRLDSGHRRYSPADVAGVQQVLDRREAGARLDAAIADVLAGAQRAAEPRAASVWAELRRHHREVPVHRLTKQTLLSLSWAIEDEFAAKAERAHLFGLFQAEQYYRPAQRRWRELSRVAGSAYAFYEPAAPGAPSPEGAVAVHIGEDSPVRREWAVVCDSRDLPVALTAWELPGQEGVPDRERLFESAWTIDPDAVRRAARTCAALAADAGAPGTAAVQFALADAPAPVAAPLPEGQVDIRWAYFWKCLYLSILFLTFTASAFDFNRM
;
A
#
# COMPACT_ATOMS: atom_id res chain seq x y z
N MET A 1 30.29 29.58 44.70
CA MET A 1 30.75 29.51 43.32
C MET A 1 29.65 28.83 42.50
N ASN A 2 28.76 29.63 41.95
CA ASN A 2 27.67 29.16 41.08
C ASN A 2 28.13 29.21 39.64
N THR A 3 28.26 28.07 39.01
CA THR A 3 28.47 28.00 37.56
C THR A 3 27.10 27.75 36.87
N THR A 4 26.54 28.82 36.39
CA THR A 4 25.34 28.80 35.52
C THR A 4 25.75 28.25 34.15
N SER A 5 25.31 27.02 33.84
CA SER A 5 25.47 26.44 32.52
C SER A 5 24.37 27.03 31.61
N THR A 6 24.78 27.93 30.74
CA THR A 6 23.89 28.49 29.66
C THR A 6 23.75 27.42 28.58
N SER A 7 22.59 26.78 28.55
CA SER A 7 22.22 25.92 27.43
C SER A 7 21.92 26.80 26.21
N ALA A 8 22.74 26.70 25.17
CA ALA A 8 22.48 27.34 23.89
C ALA A 8 21.26 26.69 23.22
N PRO A 9 20.39 27.48 22.54
CA PRO A 9 19.27 26.93 21.82
C PRO A 9 19.79 26.12 20.62
N VAL A 10 19.38 24.85 20.57
CA VAL A 10 19.55 23.97 19.39
C VAL A 10 18.67 24.54 18.28
N HIS A 11 19.30 25.23 17.34
CA HIS A 11 18.62 25.59 16.08
C HIS A 11 18.50 24.32 15.23
N PRO A 12 17.29 23.97 14.75
CA PRO A 12 17.16 22.95 13.72
C PRO A 12 17.71 23.55 12.42
N GLU A 13 18.92 23.12 12.03
CA GLU A 13 19.50 23.40 10.72
C GLU A 13 18.80 22.61 9.62
N ASN A 14 17.51 22.86 9.40
CA ASN A 14 16.83 22.56 8.15
C ASN A 14 16.84 23.82 7.30
N GLY A 15 17.76 23.89 6.31
CA GLY A 15 18.05 25.05 5.51
C GLY A 15 16.80 25.74 4.99
N SER A 16 16.44 26.86 5.60
CA SER A 16 15.32 27.66 5.17
C SER A 16 15.73 28.51 3.97
N LEU A 17 15.19 28.18 2.81
CA LEU A 17 15.46 28.84 1.54
C LEU A 17 14.65 30.13 1.42
N SER A 18 15.24 31.16 0.82
CA SER A 18 14.50 32.33 0.37
C SER A 18 13.74 32.03 -0.93
N ILE A 19 12.83 32.93 -1.34
CA ILE A 19 12.17 32.79 -2.64
C ILE A 19 13.15 32.91 -3.82
N GLY A 20 14.24 33.59 -3.62
CA GLY A 20 15.33 33.65 -4.61
C GLY A 20 16.00 32.29 -4.77
N ASP A 21 16.37 31.66 -3.67
CA ASP A 21 16.99 30.33 -3.68
C ASP A 21 16.04 29.27 -4.28
N LEU A 22 14.73 29.36 -3.97
CA LEU A 22 13.73 28.47 -4.57
C LEU A 22 13.65 28.69 -6.10
N ALA A 23 13.62 29.94 -6.53
CA ALA A 23 13.58 30.29 -7.94
C ALA A 23 14.83 29.79 -8.70
N GLU A 24 16.01 29.98 -8.13
CA GLU A 24 17.29 29.51 -8.72
C GLU A 24 17.29 27.97 -8.86
N ARG A 25 16.83 27.24 -7.84
CA ARG A 25 16.82 25.75 -7.83
C ARG A 25 15.76 25.15 -8.75
N THR A 26 14.67 25.85 -9.00
CA THR A 26 13.55 25.32 -9.79
C THR A 26 13.47 25.92 -11.21
N GLY A 27 14.21 26.98 -11.48
CA GLY A 27 14.10 27.70 -12.74
C GLY A 27 12.83 28.54 -12.90
N VAL A 28 11.99 28.63 -11.85
CA VAL A 28 10.73 29.38 -11.88
C VAL A 28 10.96 30.80 -11.33
N ALA A 29 10.56 31.82 -12.07
CA ALA A 29 10.73 33.19 -11.63
C ALA A 29 10.02 33.48 -10.29
N PRO A 30 10.62 34.28 -9.39
CA PRO A 30 10.00 34.61 -8.07
C PRO A 30 8.60 35.22 -8.17
N ALA A 31 8.32 35.99 -9.22
CA ALA A 31 6.99 36.54 -9.47
C ALA A 31 5.95 35.45 -9.78
N THR A 32 6.34 34.43 -10.54
CA THR A 32 5.51 33.26 -10.86
C THR A 32 5.21 32.45 -9.61
N LEU A 33 6.21 32.18 -8.76
CA LEU A 33 6.04 31.47 -7.49
C LEU A 33 5.06 32.20 -6.54
N ARG A 34 5.18 33.55 -6.47
CA ARG A 34 4.23 34.35 -5.67
C ARG A 34 2.80 34.30 -6.22
N MET A 35 2.66 34.28 -7.55
CA MET A 35 1.35 34.13 -8.19
C MET A 35 0.75 32.74 -7.91
N TRP A 36 1.54 31.68 -7.94
CA TRP A 36 1.08 30.35 -7.57
C TRP A 36 0.67 30.28 -6.10
N GLU A 37 1.48 30.86 -5.19
CA GLU A 37 1.13 30.97 -3.77
C GLU A 37 -0.23 31.69 -3.59
N GLN A 38 -0.42 32.81 -4.27
CA GLN A 38 -1.62 33.62 -4.14
C GLN A 38 -2.87 32.94 -4.73
N ARG A 39 -2.75 32.26 -5.86
CA ARG A 39 -3.89 31.69 -6.60
C ARG A 39 -4.23 30.26 -6.18
N HIS A 40 -3.21 29.50 -5.81
CA HIS A 40 -3.32 28.06 -5.59
C HIS A 40 -2.87 27.64 -4.18
N GLY A 41 -2.37 28.57 -3.36
CA GLY A 41 -1.81 28.25 -2.04
C GLY A 41 -0.53 27.41 -2.10
N PHE A 42 0.19 27.46 -3.21
CA PHE A 42 1.39 26.65 -3.45
C PHE A 42 2.51 27.47 -4.12
N PRO A 43 3.80 27.27 -3.72
CA PRO A 43 4.28 26.49 -2.57
C PRO A 43 3.81 27.11 -1.23
N VAL A 44 3.92 26.37 -0.13
CA VAL A 44 3.45 26.81 1.20
C VAL A 44 4.63 27.33 2.04
N PRO A 45 4.91 28.66 2.07
CA PRO A 45 6.04 29.17 2.82
C PRO A 45 5.80 29.10 4.33
N GLN A 46 6.84 28.81 5.08
CA GLN A 46 6.90 29.13 6.50
C GLN A 46 7.17 30.62 6.66
N ARG A 47 6.47 31.27 7.58
CA ARG A 47 6.70 32.68 7.91
C ARG A 47 7.49 32.78 9.21
N LEU A 48 8.63 33.45 9.14
CA LEU A 48 9.37 33.81 10.34
C LEU A 48 8.62 34.90 11.13
N ASP A 49 8.95 35.10 12.41
CA ASP A 49 8.40 36.18 13.23
C ASP A 49 8.62 37.56 12.60
N SER A 50 9.67 37.71 11.82
CA SER A 50 9.97 38.90 11.01
C SER A 50 9.07 39.06 9.77
N GLY A 51 8.13 38.14 9.51
CA GLY A 51 7.25 38.14 8.35
C GLY A 51 7.89 37.62 7.05
N HIS A 52 9.18 37.31 7.05
CA HIS A 52 9.88 36.78 5.87
C HIS A 52 9.44 35.35 5.55
N ARG A 53 9.21 35.08 4.25
CA ARG A 53 8.90 33.74 3.74
C ARG A 53 10.15 32.87 3.71
N ARG A 54 10.02 31.62 4.11
CA ARG A 54 11.04 30.60 4.02
C ARG A 54 10.45 29.32 3.41
N TYR A 55 11.24 28.65 2.61
CA TYR A 55 10.88 27.43 1.88
C TYR A 55 11.82 26.30 2.28
N SER A 56 11.31 25.08 2.22
CA SER A 56 12.04 23.86 2.53
C SER A 56 12.55 23.17 1.26
N PRO A 57 13.47 22.21 1.36
CA PRO A 57 13.81 21.32 0.26
C PRO A 57 12.61 20.57 -0.32
N ALA A 58 11.60 20.28 0.50
CA ALA A 58 10.35 19.67 0.04
C ALA A 58 9.56 20.61 -0.90
N ASP A 59 9.59 21.91 -0.66
CA ASP A 59 8.95 22.89 -1.56
C ASP A 59 9.67 22.93 -2.92
N VAL A 60 11.01 22.80 -2.95
CA VAL A 60 11.78 22.67 -4.20
C VAL A 60 11.32 21.44 -4.98
N ALA A 61 11.26 20.27 -4.31
CA ALA A 61 10.80 19.03 -4.92
C ALA A 61 9.36 19.13 -5.42
N GLY A 62 8.47 19.76 -4.65
CA GLY A 62 7.09 19.99 -5.05
C GLY A 62 6.96 20.87 -6.30
N VAL A 63 7.70 21.97 -6.38
CA VAL A 63 7.71 22.84 -7.58
C VAL A 63 8.23 22.06 -8.79
N GLN A 64 9.28 21.25 -8.63
CA GLN A 64 9.81 20.42 -9.70
C GLN A 64 8.77 19.40 -10.21
N GLN A 65 8.06 18.72 -9.31
CA GLN A 65 6.97 17.81 -9.68
C GLN A 65 5.83 18.50 -10.44
N VAL A 66 5.51 19.76 -10.11
CA VAL A 66 4.53 20.55 -10.88
C VAL A 66 5.04 20.82 -12.29
N LEU A 67 6.33 21.15 -12.45
CA LEU A 67 6.93 21.37 -13.77
C LEU A 67 6.92 20.10 -14.61
N ASP A 68 7.33 18.96 -14.05
CA ASP A 68 7.35 17.65 -14.73
C ASP A 68 5.95 17.26 -15.23
N ARG A 69 4.90 17.48 -14.41
CA ARG A 69 3.51 17.23 -14.83
C ARG A 69 3.04 18.15 -15.94
N ARG A 70 3.49 19.42 -15.90
CA ARG A 70 3.17 20.36 -16.96
C ARG A 70 3.84 20.02 -18.30
N GLU A 71 5.09 19.54 -18.24
CA GLU A 71 5.78 19.02 -19.43
C GLU A 71 5.09 17.79 -19.99
N ALA A 72 4.50 16.95 -19.13
CA ALA A 72 3.66 15.84 -19.53
C ALA A 72 2.25 16.24 -20.02
N GLY A 73 1.95 17.56 -20.12
CA GLY A 73 0.70 18.09 -20.69
C GLY A 73 -0.40 18.41 -19.67
N ALA A 74 -0.15 18.28 -18.38
CA ALA A 74 -1.14 18.65 -17.37
C ALA A 74 -1.34 20.17 -17.27
N ARG A 75 -2.56 20.61 -16.99
CA ARG A 75 -2.84 22.02 -16.68
C ARG A 75 -2.23 22.38 -15.33
N LEU A 76 -1.85 23.65 -15.14
CA LEU A 76 -1.18 24.10 -13.92
C LEU A 76 -1.99 23.83 -12.65
N ASP A 77 -3.29 24.15 -12.70
CA ASP A 77 -4.21 23.93 -11.58
C ASP A 77 -4.30 22.45 -11.16
N ALA A 78 -4.42 21.54 -12.13
CA ALA A 78 -4.41 20.11 -11.92
C ALA A 78 -3.05 19.62 -11.37
N ALA A 79 -1.93 20.05 -11.98
CA ALA A 79 -0.60 19.67 -11.54
C ALA A 79 -0.32 20.08 -10.08
N ILE A 80 -0.72 21.31 -9.68
CA ILE A 80 -0.59 21.78 -8.30
C ILE A 80 -1.50 21.00 -7.35
N ALA A 81 -2.77 20.78 -7.73
CA ALA A 81 -3.71 20.01 -6.91
C ALA A 81 -3.19 18.59 -6.64
N ASP A 82 -2.63 17.92 -7.66
CA ASP A 82 -2.05 16.59 -7.52
C ASP A 82 -0.84 16.57 -6.59
N VAL A 83 0.05 17.57 -6.68
CA VAL A 83 1.22 17.67 -5.80
C VAL A 83 0.80 17.93 -4.36
N LEU A 84 -0.16 18.82 -4.12
CA LEU A 84 -0.69 19.09 -2.77
C LEU A 84 -1.38 17.86 -2.18
N ALA A 85 -2.20 17.16 -2.96
CA ALA A 85 -2.83 15.92 -2.54
C ALA A 85 -1.79 14.83 -2.23
N GLY A 86 -0.70 14.76 -3.01
CA GLY A 86 0.44 13.89 -2.74
C GLY A 86 1.15 14.22 -1.44
N ALA A 87 1.40 15.51 -1.18
CA ALA A 87 2.04 15.98 0.05
C ALA A 87 1.15 15.73 1.29
N GLN A 88 -0.15 15.94 1.19
CA GLN A 88 -1.10 15.62 2.26
C GLN A 88 -1.11 14.15 2.59
N ARG A 89 -1.15 13.27 1.57
CA ARG A 89 -1.04 11.81 1.76
C ARG A 89 0.27 11.39 2.41
N ALA A 90 1.38 12.05 2.08
CA ALA A 90 2.69 11.78 2.68
C ALA A 90 2.79 12.29 4.14
N ALA A 91 2.03 13.32 4.50
CA ALA A 91 1.98 13.87 5.85
C ALA A 91 1.02 13.09 6.78
N GLU A 92 0.10 12.28 6.23
CA GLU A 92 -0.70 11.38 7.05
C GLU A 92 0.20 10.37 7.78
N PRO A 93 -0.06 10.08 9.07
CA PRO A 93 0.68 9.03 9.77
C PRO A 93 0.61 7.74 8.96
N ARG A 94 1.77 7.24 8.52
CA ARG A 94 1.83 6.00 7.74
C ARG A 94 1.16 4.89 8.52
N ALA A 95 0.27 4.17 7.87
CA ALA A 95 -0.35 3.02 8.48
C ALA A 95 0.71 1.94 8.72
N ALA A 96 0.71 1.40 9.92
CA ALA A 96 1.63 0.34 10.31
C ALA A 96 1.31 -1.00 9.60
N SER A 97 0.14 -1.11 8.93
CA SER A 97 -0.32 -2.32 8.25
C SER A 97 -1.46 -2.00 7.28
N VAL A 98 -1.69 -2.89 6.31
CA VAL A 98 -2.80 -2.79 5.35
C VAL A 98 -4.15 -2.91 6.08
N TRP A 99 -4.23 -3.81 7.05
CA TRP A 99 -5.40 -3.96 7.91
C TRP A 99 -5.79 -2.66 8.59
N ALA A 100 -4.82 -2.02 9.27
CA ALA A 100 -5.06 -0.77 9.97
C ALA A 100 -5.50 0.35 9.00
N GLU A 101 -4.91 0.41 7.80
CA GLU A 101 -5.26 1.39 6.78
C GLU A 101 -6.69 1.22 6.28
N LEU A 102 -7.07 0.00 5.90
CA LEU A 102 -8.43 -0.27 5.45
C LEU A 102 -9.45 -0.03 6.56
N ARG A 103 -9.17 -0.43 7.82
CA ARG A 103 -10.07 -0.18 8.95
C ARG A 103 -10.21 1.29 9.30
N ARG A 104 -9.22 2.13 8.98
CA ARG A 104 -9.27 3.58 9.21
C ARG A 104 -10.12 4.30 8.16
N HIS A 105 -9.94 3.96 6.88
CA HIS A 105 -10.48 4.73 5.77
C HIS A 105 -11.67 4.07 5.05
N HIS A 106 -11.83 2.75 5.19
CA HIS A 106 -12.86 1.94 4.53
C HIS A 106 -13.59 1.08 5.55
N ARG A 107 -14.25 1.74 6.52
CA ARG A 107 -14.98 1.07 7.61
C ARG A 107 -16.21 0.30 7.14
N GLU A 108 -16.71 0.64 5.98
CA GLU A 108 -17.81 -0.03 5.29
C GLU A 108 -17.46 -1.45 4.83
N VAL A 109 -16.16 -1.75 4.62
CA VAL A 109 -15.73 -3.11 4.26
C VAL A 109 -16.00 -4.05 5.43
N PRO A 110 -16.84 -5.09 5.22
CA PRO A 110 -17.23 -6.00 6.29
C PRO A 110 -16.05 -6.82 6.79
N VAL A 111 -16.09 -7.13 8.09
CA VAL A 111 -15.09 -7.98 8.76
C VAL A 111 -15.68 -9.33 9.06
N HIS A 112 -14.92 -10.38 8.76
CA HIS A 112 -15.30 -11.78 8.98
C HIS A 112 -14.22 -12.49 9.80
N ARG A 113 -14.62 -13.41 10.65
CA ARG A 113 -13.68 -14.33 11.30
C ARG A 113 -13.51 -15.57 10.44
N LEU A 114 -12.29 -15.76 9.95
CA LEU A 114 -11.93 -16.87 9.06
C LEU A 114 -10.78 -17.67 9.65
N THR A 115 -10.77 -18.97 9.37
CA THR A 115 -9.63 -19.82 9.68
C THR A 115 -8.50 -19.55 8.67
N LYS A 116 -7.26 -19.86 9.05
CA LYS A 116 -6.11 -19.80 8.15
C LYS A 116 -6.33 -20.65 6.89
N GLN A 117 -6.97 -21.82 7.03
CA GLN A 117 -7.29 -22.69 5.89
C GLN A 117 -8.21 -21.98 4.88
N THR A 118 -9.22 -21.27 5.36
CA THR A 118 -10.12 -20.50 4.48
C THR A 118 -9.38 -19.34 3.82
N LEU A 119 -8.55 -18.60 4.57
CA LEU A 119 -7.72 -17.52 4.02
C LEU A 119 -6.77 -18.01 2.92
N LEU A 120 -6.17 -19.18 3.11
CA LEU A 120 -5.29 -19.79 2.11
C LEU A 120 -6.05 -20.09 0.81
N SER A 121 -7.27 -20.64 0.91
CA SER A 121 -8.12 -20.91 -0.25
C SER A 121 -8.53 -19.62 -0.97
N LEU A 122 -8.85 -18.55 -0.23
CA LEU A 122 -9.16 -17.24 -0.80
C LEU A 122 -7.96 -16.63 -1.52
N SER A 123 -6.78 -16.71 -0.90
CA SER A 123 -5.53 -16.22 -1.50
C SER A 123 -5.24 -16.94 -2.82
N TRP A 124 -5.38 -18.26 -2.84
CA TRP A 124 -5.20 -19.04 -4.07
C TRP A 124 -6.20 -18.67 -5.17
N ALA A 125 -7.46 -18.44 -4.82
CA ALA A 125 -8.46 -18.01 -5.80
C ALA A 125 -8.11 -16.65 -6.41
N ILE A 126 -7.63 -15.70 -5.61
CA ILE A 126 -7.14 -14.39 -6.08
C ILE A 126 -5.93 -14.56 -6.99
N GLU A 127 -4.97 -15.37 -6.58
CA GLU A 127 -3.75 -15.64 -7.33
C GLU A 127 -4.01 -16.37 -8.66
N ASP A 128 -4.95 -17.31 -8.70
CA ASP A 128 -5.37 -18.01 -9.94
C ASP A 128 -6.04 -17.06 -10.92
N GLU A 129 -6.93 -16.20 -10.42
CA GLU A 129 -7.59 -15.20 -11.24
C GLU A 129 -6.60 -14.16 -11.76
N PHE A 130 -5.63 -13.75 -10.91
CA PHE A 130 -4.52 -12.91 -11.33
C PHE A 130 -3.71 -13.57 -12.46
N ALA A 131 -3.31 -14.82 -12.32
CA ALA A 131 -2.55 -15.55 -13.33
C ALA A 131 -3.30 -15.66 -14.66
N ALA A 132 -4.64 -15.75 -14.61
CA ALA A 132 -5.49 -15.84 -15.80
C ALA A 132 -5.71 -14.51 -16.53
N LYS A 133 -5.66 -13.37 -15.81
CA LYS A 133 -6.04 -12.05 -16.33
C LYS A 133 -4.93 -11.01 -16.26
N ALA A 134 -3.75 -11.37 -15.76
CA ALA A 134 -2.72 -10.43 -15.38
C ALA A 134 -2.21 -9.57 -16.53
N GLU A 135 -2.62 -8.32 -16.55
CA GLU A 135 -2.00 -7.26 -17.30
C GLU A 135 -1.23 -6.33 -16.34
N ARG A 136 0.08 -6.53 -16.21
CA ARG A 136 1.02 -5.61 -15.52
C ARG A 136 0.55 -5.08 -14.15
N ALA A 137 -0.20 -5.86 -13.39
CA ALA A 137 -0.68 -5.49 -12.07
C ALA A 137 0.47 -5.38 -11.05
N HIS A 138 0.25 -4.61 -9.99
CA HIS A 138 1.12 -4.60 -8.81
C HIS A 138 0.59 -5.61 -7.79
N LEU A 139 1.40 -6.61 -7.49
CA LEU A 139 1.04 -7.72 -6.61
C LEU A 139 1.84 -7.67 -5.31
N PHE A 140 1.16 -7.75 -4.17
CA PHE A 140 1.76 -7.77 -2.84
C PHE A 140 1.19 -8.91 -2.02
N GLY A 141 2.06 -9.68 -1.36
CA GLY A 141 1.68 -10.75 -0.45
C GLY A 141 2.38 -10.62 0.89
N LEU A 142 1.62 -10.65 1.98
CA LEU A 142 2.12 -10.64 3.34
C LEU A 142 1.96 -12.05 3.93
N PHE A 143 3.08 -12.70 4.24
CA PHE A 143 3.14 -14.12 4.63
C PHE A 143 3.49 -14.32 6.11
N GLN A 144 3.64 -13.25 6.90
CA GLN A 144 4.09 -13.29 8.29
C GLN A 144 5.54 -13.78 8.45
N ALA A 145 5.85 -15.04 8.10
CA ALA A 145 7.16 -15.65 8.22
C ALA A 145 7.54 -16.45 6.97
N GLU A 146 8.84 -16.63 6.75
CA GLU A 146 9.39 -17.36 5.59
C GLU A 146 8.82 -18.77 5.44
N GLN A 147 8.59 -19.46 6.55
CA GLN A 147 8.00 -20.81 6.53
C GLN A 147 6.63 -20.87 5.85
N TYR A 148 5.88 -19.77 5.84
CA TYR A 148 4.59 -19.66 5.17
C TYR A 148 4.72 -19.21 3.72
N TYR A 149 5.80 -18.48 3.39
CA TYR A 149 6.10 -18.11 2.01
C TYR A 149 6.68 -19.26 1.21
N ARG A 150 7.54 -20.10 1.79
CA ARG A 150 8.22 -21.22 1.09
C ARG A 150 7.29 -22.10 0.26
N PRO A 151 6.13 -22.58 0.76
CA PRO A 151 5.19 -23.36 -0.04
C PRO A 151 4.61 -22.59 -1.23
N ALA A 152 4.44 -21.26 -1.12
CA ALA A 152 3.91 -20.40 -2.16
C ALA A 152 4.98 -19.91 -3.16
N GLN A 153 6.28 -20.04 -2.84
CA GLN A 153 7.39 -19.45 -3.57
C GLN A 153 7.38 -19.78 -5.07
N ARG A 154 7.17 -21.07 -5.42
CA ARG A 154 7.12 -21.49 -6.83
C ARG A 154 6.02 -20.75 -7.60
N ARG A 155 4.85 -20.66 -6.98
CA ARG A 155 3.68 -19.97 -7.55
C ARG A 155 3.96 -18.47 -7.70
N TRP A 156 4.49 -17.82 -6.68
CA TRP A 156 4.84 -16.40 -6.69
C TRP A 156 5.94 -16.07 -7.69
N ARG A 157 6.84 -17.01 -7.96
CA ARG A 157 7.81 -16.87 -9.07
C ARG A 157 7.11 -16.81 -10.44
N GLU A 158 6.11 -17.63 -10.68
CA GLU A 158 5.34 -17.57 -11.94
C GLU A 158 4.50 -16.28 -12.02
N LEU A 159 3.84 -15.90 -10.93
CA LEU A 159 3.08 -14.65 -10.88
C LEU A 159 3.96 -13.42 -11.12
N SER A 160 5.19 -13.39 -10.59
CA SER A 160 6.14 -12.28 -10.79
C SER A 160 6.58 -12.08 -12.23
N ARG A 161 6.49 -13.10 -13.07
CA ARG A 161 6.85 -13.00 -14.50
C ARG A 161 5.82 -12.21 -15.31
N VAL A 162 4.58 -12.22 -14.87
CA VAL A 162 3.45 -11.55 -15.55
C VAL A 162 3.06 -10.25 -14.87
N ALA A 163 3.41 -10.08 -13.60
CA ALA A 163 3.17 -8.87 -12.83
C ALA A 163 4.02 -7.69 -13.33
N GLY A 164 3.51 -6.48 -13.21
CA GLY A 164 4.30 -5.24 -13.34
C GLY A 164 5.30 -5.10 -12.20
N SER A 165 4.92 -5.54 -11.00
CA SER A 165 5.80 -5.74 -9.86
C SER A 165 5.17 -6.75 -8.89
N ALA A 166 6.01 -7.52 -8.18
CA ALA A 166 5.56 -8.45 -7.16
C ALA A 166 6.46 -8.38 -5.93
N TYR A 167 5.87 -8.20 -4.76
CA TYR A 167 6.55 -8.10 -3.47
C TYR A 167 6.01 -9.11 -2.48
N ALA A 168 6.90 -9.84 -1.81
CA ALA A 168 6.56 -10.81 -0.78
C ALA A 168 7.15 -10.39 0.56
N PHE A 169 6.30 -10.12 1.54
CA PHE A 169 6.66 -9.68 2.88
C PHE A 169 6.69 -10.88 3.82
N TYR A 170 7.80 -11.08 4.48
CA TYR A 170 7.94 -12.13 5.50
C TYR A 170 9.14 -11.86 6.41
N GLU A 171 9.07 -12.41 7.63
CA GLU A 171 10.23 -12.48 8.50
C GLU A 171 11.16 -13.60 8.01
N PRO A 172 12.43 -13.31 7.70
CA PRO A 172 13.37 -14.32 7.23
C PRO A 172 13.72 -15.32 8.34
N ALA A 173 13.96 -16.58 7.98
CA ALA A 173 14.35 -17.63 8.93
C ALA A 173 15.71 -17.38 9.58
N ALA A 174 16.59 -16.64 8.88
CA ALA A 174 17.88 -16.20 9.40
C ALA A 174 18.25 -14.84 8.81
N PRO A 175 18.93 -13.96 9.60
CA PRO A 175 19.45 -12.70 9.09
C PRO A 175 20.43 -12.94 7.92
N GLY A 176 20.25 -12.18 6.82
CA GLY A 176 21.13 -12.27 5.65
C GLY A 176 20.91 -13.51 4.76
N ALA A 177 19.85 -14.27 4.98
CA ALA A 177 19.48 -15.35 4.07
C ALA A 177 19.24 -14.80 2.65
N PRO A 178 19.72 -15.50 1.59
CA PRO A 178 19.50 -15.07 0.21
C PRO A 178 18.00 -15.03 -0.09
N SER A 179 17.55 -13.93 -0.70
CA SER A 179 16.16 -13.80 -1.14
C SER A 179 15.85 -14.84 -2.22
N PRO A 180 14.74 -15.54 -2.13
CA PRO A 180 14.30 -16.45 -3.17
C PRO A 180 14.10 -15.73 -4.52
N GLU A 181 14.39 -16.39 -5.62
CA GLU A 181 14.07 -15.88 -6.96
C GLU A 181 12.55 -15.68 -7.13
N GLY A 182 12.15 -14.60 -7.80
CA GLY A 182 10.76 -14.32 -8.16
C GLY A 182 10.29 -12.98 -7.64
N ALA A 183 9.32 -12.97 -6.74
CA ALA A 183 8.87 -11.74 -6.11
C ALA A 183 9.98 -11.09 -5.28
N VAL A 184 10.02 -9.75 -5.26
CA VAL A 184 10.96 -9.01 -4.42
C VAL A 184 10.67 -9.31 -2.95
N ALA A 185 11.64 -9.85 -2.24
CA ALA A 185 11.51 -10.12 -0.82
C ALA A 185 11.55 -8.80 -0.02
N VAL A 186 10.59 -8.64 0.86
CA VAL A 186 10.54 -7.54 1.83
C VAL A 186 10.65 -8.14 3.22
N HIS A 187 11.79 -7.93 3.86
CA HIS A 187 12.03 -8.49 5.18
C HIS A 187 11.32 -7.67 6.26
N ILE A 188 10.50 -8.34 7.04
CA ILE A 188 9.76 -7.74 8.15
C ILE A 188 10.61 -7.86 9.42
N GLY A 189 10.80 -6.75 10.14
CA GLY A 189 11.51 -6.77 11.42
C GLY A 189 10.69 -7.41 12.55
N GLU A 190 11.37 -7.82 13.62
CA GLU A 190 10.75 -8.50 14.77
C GLU A 190 9.62 -7.69 15.43
N ASP A 191 9.78 -6.36 15.49
CA ASP A 191 8.79 -5.46 16.11
C ASP A 191 7.70 -5.00 15.14
N SER A 192 7.73 -5.45 13.89
CA SER A 192 6.78 -5.00 12.89
C SER A 192 5.37 -5.58 13.14
N PRO A 193 4.33 -4.74 13.17
CA PRO A 193 2.96 -5.22 13.34
C PRO A 193 2.50 -6.13 12.19
N VAL A 194 3.07 -5.99 10.98
CA VAL A 194 2.74 -6.83 9.82
C VAL A 194 3.09 -8.31 10.00
N ARG A 195 3.86 -8.69 11.04
CA ARG A 195 4.07 -10.10 11.41
C ARG A 195 2.79 -10.85 11.78
N ARG A 196 1.74 -10.12 12.14
CA ARG A 196 0.42 -10.68 12.47
C ARG A 196 -0.57 -10.54 11.33
N GLU A 197 -0.13 -10.00 10.21
CA GLU A 197 -0.98 -9.73 9.08
C GLU A 197 -0.77 -10.76 7.96
N TRP A 198 -1.86 -11.26 7.44
CA TRP A 198 -1.93 -11.97 6.17
C TRP A 198 -2.60 -11.05 5.15
N ALA A 199 -1.98 -10.85 4.00
CA ALA A 199 -2.64 -10.08 2.94
C ALA A 199 -2.24 -10.56 1.54
N VAL A 200 -3.17 -10.39 0.61
CA VAL A 200 -2.93 -10.44 -0.84
C VAL A 200 -3.59 -9.20 -1.42
N VAL A 201 -2.78 -8.35 -2.06
CA VAL A 201 -3.25 -7.14 -2.73
C VAL A 201 -2.84 -7.20 -4.18
N CYS A 202 -3.81 -7.11 -5.07
CA CYS A 202 -3.62 -7.01 -6.52
C CYS A 202 -4.21 -5.69 -7.00
N ASP A 203 -3.34 -4.72 -7.30
CA ASP A 203 -3.75 -3.46 -7.90
C ASP A 203 -3.61 -3.57 -9.41
N SER A 204 -4.72 -3.79 -10.07
CA SER A 204 -4.84 -3.85 -11.51
C SER A 204 -6.15 -3.22 -11.97
N ARG A 205 -6.20 -2.85 -13.23
CA ARG A 205 -7.40 -2.29 -13.83
C ARG A 205 -8.53 -3.32 -13.90
N ASP A 206 -8.19 -4.57 -14.21
CA ASP A 206 -9.17 -5.62 -14.52
C ASP A 206 -9.45 -6.54 -13.32
N LEU A 207 -8.58 -6.51 -12.31
CA LEU A 207 -8.74 -7.29 -11.07
C LEU A 207 -8.25 -6.47 -9.87
N PRO A 208 -8.93 -5.37 -9.51
CA PRO A 208 -8.65 -4.72 -8.24
C PRO A 208 -9.17 -5.60 -7.11
N VAL A 209 -8.27 -6.14 -6.28
CA VAL A 209 -8.67 -6.93 -5.10
C VAL A 209 -7.67 -6.76 -3.98
N ALA A 210 -8.17 -6.58 -2.76
CA ALA A 210 -7.40 -6.62 -1.54
C ALA A 210 -8.06 -7.56 -0.54
N LEU A 211 -7.33 -8.56 -0.08
CA LEU A 211 -7.64 -9.40 1.07
C LEU A 211 -6.62 -9.07 2.14
N THR A 212 -7.07 -8.72 3.32
CA THR A 212 -6.22 -8.56 4.50
C THR A 212 -6.84 -9.22 5.70
N ALA A 213 -6.01 -9.77 6.58
CA ALA A 213 -6.46 -10.49 7.75
C ALA A 213 -5.47 -10.32 8.91
N TRP A 214 -6.01 -10.04 10.09
CA TRP A 214 -5.26 -9.85 11.30
C TRP A 214 -5.41 -11.04 12.23
N GLU A 215 -4.30 -11.67 12.58
CA GLU A 215 -4.30 -12.85 13.46
C GLU A 215 -4.78 -12.50 14.87
N LEU A 216 -5.75 -13.27 15.38
CA LEU A 216 -6.22 -13.10 16.73
C LEU A 216 -5.15 -13.53 17.77
N PRO A 217 -5.08 -12.88 18.93
CA PRO A 217 -4.12 -13.26 19.98
C PRO A 217 -4.52 -14.56 20.67
N GLY A 218 -3.55 -15.15 21.39
CA GLY A 218 -3.81 -16.29 22.30
C GLY A 218 -4.04 -17.63 21.59
N GLN A 219 -3.39 -17.83 20.43
CA GLN A 219 -3.56 -19.03 19.61
C GLN A 219 -2.32 -19.94 19.56
N GLU A 220 -1.42 -19.85 20.54
CA GLU A 220 -0.15 -20.58 20.53
C GLU A 220 -0.32 -22.11 20.54
N GLY A 221 -1.44 -22.62 21.08
CA GLY A 221 -1.77 -24.05 21.10
C GLY A 221 -2.73 -24.51 20.01
N VAL A 222 -3.16 -23.59 19.11
CA VAL A 222 -4.12 -23.92 18.05
C VAL A 222 -3.38 -24.49 16.83
N PRO A 223 -3.87 -25.58 16.22
CA PRO A 223 -3.30 -26.10 14.98
C PRO A 223 -3.23 -25.02 13.91
N ASP A 224 -2.13 -24.94 13.18
CA ASP A 224 -1.82 -23.82 12.28
C ASP A 224 -2.96 -23.50 11.28
N ARG A 225 -3.62 -24.51 10.74
CA ARG A 225 -4.73 -24.34 9.78
C ARG A 225 -6.03 -23.81 10.41
N GLU A 226 -6.19 -24.01 11.72
CA GLU A 226 -7.39 -23.65 12.49
C GLU A 226 -7.26 -22.25 13.13
N ARG A 227 -6.06 -21.65 13.10
CA ARG A 227 -5.87 -20.29 13.63
C ARG A 227 -6.85 -19.32 13.01
N LEU A 228 -7.43 -18.46 13.84
CA LEU A 228 -8.47 -17.52 13.47
C LEU A 228 -7.89 -16.13 13.19
N PHE A 229 -8.48 -15.48 12.21
CA PHE A 229 -8.14 -14.14 11.77
C PHE A 229 -9.40 -13.29 11.64
N GLU A 230 -9.31 -12.03 12.03
CA GLU A 230 -10.25 -11.02 11.57
C GLU A 230 -9.84 -10.60 10.16
N SER A 231 -10.74 -10.79 9.20
CA SER A 231 -10.44 -10.70 7.78
C SER A 231 -11.39 -9.75 7.08
N ALA A 232 -10.87 -8.97 6.15
CA ALA A 232 -11.63 -8.08 5.29
C ALA A 232 -11.14 -8.23 3.85
N TRP A 233 -12.04 -8.18 2.89
CA TRP A 233 -11.67 -8.12 1.48
C TRP A 233 -12.54 -7.11 0.75
N THR A 234 -11.99 -6.54 -0.30
CA THR A 234 -12.67 -5.55 -1.12
C THR A 234 -12.18 -5.63 -2.56
N ILE A 235 -13.05 -5.20 -3.46
CA ILE A 235 -12.78 -5.02 -4.89
C ILE A 235 -12.95 -3.55 -5.29
N ASP A 236 -13.21 -2.69 -4.32
CA ASP A 236 -13.29 -1.25 -4.54
C ASP A 236 -11.91 -0.73 -4.97
N PRO A 237 -11.78 -0.11 -6.15
CA PRO A 237 -10.48 0.30 -6.68
C PRO A 237 -9.75 1.32 -5.79
N ASP A 238 -10.49 2.20 -5.11
CA ASP A 238 -9.88 3.20 -4.22
C ASP A 238 -9.32 2.55 -2.95
N ALA A 239 -10.07 1.63 -2.37
CA ALA A 239 -9.61 0.84 -1.22
C ALA A 239 -8.40 -0.04 -1.58
N VAL A 240 -8.44 -0.72 -2.74
CA VAL A 240 -7.34 -1.54 -3.25
C VAL A 240 -6.10 -0.68 -3.54
N ARG A 241 -6.25 0.47 -4.22
CA ARG A 241 -5.16 1.41 -4.46
C ARG A 241 -4.53 1.91 -3.17
N ARG A 242 -5.33 2.17 -2.15
CA ARG A 242 -4.85 2.57 -0.83
C ARG A 242 -4.07 1.43 -0.16
N ALA A 243 -4.57 0.21 -0.21
CA ALA A 243 -3.86 -0.98 0.29
C ALA A 243 -2.51 -1.18 -0.43
N ALA A 244 -2.48 -1.06 -1.77
CA ALA A 244 -1.27 -1.18 -2.57
C ALA A 244 -0.24 -0.09 -2.24
N ARG A 245 -0.67 1.15 -2.04
CA ARG A 245 0.20 2.25 -1.59
C ARG A 245 0.81 1.97 -0.22
N THR A 246 0.03 1.41 0.70
CA THR A 246 0.52 1.01 2.03
C THR A 246 1.60 -0.06 1.89
N CYS A 247 1.37 -1.10 1.09
CA CYS A 247 2.38 -2.12 0.80
C CYS A 247 3.65 -1.51 0.19
N ALA A 248 3.51 -0.63 -0.81
CA ALA A 248 4.66 0.01 -1.45
C ALA A 248 5.46 0.89 -0.48
N ALA A 249 4.78 1.59 0.46
CA ALA A 249 5.42 2.37 1.50
C ALA A 249 6.18 1.47 2.49
N LEU A 250 5.55 0.40 2.98
CA LEU A 250 6.18 -0.59 3.86
C LEU A 250 7.41 -1.24 3.21
N ALA A 251 7.34 -1.55 1.91
CA ALA A 251 8.46 -2.08 1.16
C ALA A 251 9.61 -1.06 1.03
N ALA A 252 9.29 0.21 0.81
CA ALA A 252 10.28 1.29 0.74
C ALA A 252 10.95 1.51 2.09
N ASP A 253 10.20 1.52 3.18
CA ASP A 253 10.72 1.66 4.55
C ASP A 253 11.63 0.49 4.93
N ALA A 254 11.38 -0.71 4.40
CA ALA A 254 12.25 -1.89 4.53
C ALA A 254 13.44 -1.87 3.55
N GLY A 255 13.61 -0.85 2.72
CA GLY A 255 14.71 -0.73 1.76
C GLY A 255 14.61 -1.68 0.56
N ALA A 256 13.43 -2.20 0.24
CA ALA A 256 13.25 -3.12 -0.89
C ALA A 256 13.51 -2.40 -2.24
N PRO A 257 14.13 -3.07 -3.23
CA PRO A 257 14.43 -2.46 -4.51
C PRO A 257 13.17 -2.20 -5.35
N GLY A 258 13.24 -1.21 -6.25
CA GLY A 258 12.18 -0.90 -7.22
C GLY A 258 10.96 -0.16 -6.66
N THR A 259 10.94 0.14 -5.37
CA THR A 259 9.78 0.75 -4.69
C THR A 259 9.43 2.14 -5.20
N ALA A 260 10.41 2.95 -5.60
CA ALA A 260 10.17 4.29 -6.14
C ALA A 260 9.32 4.25 -7.42
N ALA A 261 9.61 3.31 -8.33
CA ALA A 261 8.85 3.13 -9.57
C ALA A 261 7.39 2.69 -9.27
N VAL A 262 7.21 1.79 -8.30
CA VAL A 262 5.87 1.34 -7.88
C VAL A 262 5.10 2.46 -7.21
N GLN A 263 5.72 3.21 -6.30
CA GLN A 263 5.08 4.37 -5.66
C GLN A 263 4.66 5.42 -6.70
N PHE A 264 5.50 5.65 -7.72
CA PHE A 264 5.15 6.53 -8.84
C PHE A 264 3.94 6.00 -9.62
N ALA A 265 3.94 4.72 -9.98
CA ALA A 265 2.83 4.10 -10.72
C ALA A 265 1.50 4.12 -9.93
N LEU A 266 1.58 4.01 -8.59
CA LEU A 266 0.42 4.05 -7.70
C LEU A 266 0.00 5.48 -7.29
N ALA A 267 0.74 6.52 -7.69
CA ALA A 267 0.49 7.91 -7.27
C ALA A 267 -0.86 8.43 -7.77
N ASP A 268 -1.25 8.06 -8.97
CA ASP A 268 -2.51 8.48 -9.56
C ASP A 268 -3.71 7.72 -8.96
N ALA A 269 -4.89 8.32 -9.06
CA ALA A 269 -6.14 7.64 -8.75
C ALA A 269 -6.29 6.41 -9.65
N PRO A 270 -6.93 5.32 -9.16
CA PRO A 270 -7.22 4.17 -10.01
C PRO A 270 -8.11 4.60 -11.18
N ALA A 271 -7.98 3.89 -12.31
CA ALA A 271 -8.90 4.12 -13.42
C ALA A 271 -10.34 3.91 -12.94
N PRO A 272 -11.27 4.79 -13.31
CA PRO A 272 -12.66 4.58 -12.95
C PRO A 272 -13.13 3.23 -13.49
N VAL A 273 -13.81 2.47 -12.63
CA VAL A 273 -14.45 1.21 -13.05
C VAL A 273 -15.42 1.54 -14.17
N ALA A 274 -15.41 0.77 -15.24
CA ALA A 274 -16.44 0.89 -16.27
C ALA A 274 -17.82 0.92 -15.62
N ALA A 275 -18.70 1.78 -16.11
CA ALA A 275 -20.03 1.96 -15.55
C ALA A 275 -20.68 0.60 -15.22
N PRO A 276 -21.40 0.50 -14.10
CA PRO A 276 -22.06 -0.75 -13.73
C PRO A 276 -22.88 -1.25 -14.91
N LEU A 277 -22.77 -2.55 -15.15
CA LEU A 277 -23.57 -3.19 -16.21
C LEU A 277 -25.05 -2.86 -16.00
N PRO A 278 -25.83 -2.69 -17.06
CA PRO A 278 -27.27 -2.46 -16.97
C PRO A 278 -27.93 -3.47 -16.02
N GLU A 279 -28.92 -3.02 -15.26
CA GLU A 279 -29.69 -3.88 -14.34
C GLU A 279 -30.10 -5.19 -15.04
N GLY A 280 -29.68 -6.32 -14.45
CA GLY A 280 -29.94 -7.66 -14.99
C GLY A 280 -28.78 -8.32 -15.73
N GLN A 281 -27.70 -7.60 -16.05
CA GLN A 281 -26.45 -8.22 -16.53
C GLN A 281 -25.49 -8.43 -15.36
N VAL A 282 -25.33 -9.69 -14.97
CA VAL A 282 -24.27 -10.08 -14.04
C VAL A 282 -22.96 -10.15 -14.82
N ASP A 283 -21.93 -9.44 -14.40
CA ASP A 283 -20.60 -9.67 -14.94
C ASP A 283 -20.21 -11.11 -14.61
N ILE A 284 -20.23 -11.95 -15.68
CA ILE A 284 -19.91 -13.39 -15.57
C ILE A 284 -18.57 -13.59 -14.89
N ARG A 285 -17.63 -12.64 -15.04
CA ARG A 285 -16.30 -12.67 -14.40
C ARG A 285 -16.40 -12.58 -12.87
N TRP A 286 -17.29 -11.73 -12.36
CA TRP A 286 -17.57 -11.58 -10.93
C TRP A 286 -18.44 -12.73 -10.40
N ALA A 287 -19.43 -13.17 -11.17
CA ALA A 287 -20.24 -14.33 -10.83
C ALA A 287 -19.37 -15.59 -10.71
N TYR A 288 -18.35 -15.75 -11.56
CA TYR A 288 -17.41 -16.86 -11.51
C TYR A 288 -16.48 -16.76 -10.30
N PHE A 289 -15.95 -15.58 -10.01
CA PHE A 289 -15.16 -15.32 -8.81
C PHE A 289 -15.97 -15.62 -7.54
N TRP A 290 -17.19 -15.09 -7.44
CA TRP A 290 -18.10 -15.37 -6.32
C TRP A 290 -18.50 -16.84 -6.25
N LYS A 291 -18.69 -17.49 -7.38
CA LYS A 291 -19.02 -18.91 -7.45
C LYS A 291 -17.85 -19.77 -7.00
N CYS A 292 -16.62 -19.48 -7.41
CA CYS A 292 -15.42 -20.16 -6.93
C CYS A 292 -15.19 -19.90 -5.45
N LEU A 293 -15.39 -18.68 -4.99
CA LEU A 293 -15.33 -18.29 -3.59
C LEU A 293 -16.39 -19.03 -2.76
N TYR A 294 -17.63 -19.03 -3.23
CA TYR A 294 -18.76 -19.68 -2.56
C TYR A 294 -18.61 -21.22 -2.55
N LEU A 295 -18.16 -21.81 -3.66
CA LEU A 295 -17.89 -23.25 -3.73
C LEU A 295 -16.71 -23.66 -2.85
N SER A 296 -15.67 -22.83 -2.72
CA SER A 296 -14.56 -23.07 -1.80
C SER A 296 -15.03 -23.01 -0.34
N ILE A 297 -15.89 -22.06 0.01
CA ILE A 297 -16.50 -21.96 1.34
C ILE A 297 -17.46 -23.14 1.62
N LEU A 298 -18.31 -23.49 0.64
CA LEU A 298 -19.22 -24.64 0.75
C LEU A 298 -18.48 -25.97 0.86
N PHE A 299 -17.44 -26.17 0.07
CA PHE A 299 -16.61 -27.39 0.13
C PHE A 299 -15.92 -27.53 1.49
N LEU A 300 -15.46 -26.45 2.08
CA LEU A 300 -14.84 -26.40 3.41
C LEU A 300 -15.87 -26.66 4.53
N THR A 301 -17.08 -26.15 4.41
CA THR A 301 -18.14 -26.43 5.39
C THR A 301 -18.65 -27.87 5.29
N PHE A 302 -18.69 -28.44 4.09
CA PHE A 302 -19.12 -29.82 3.87
C PHE A 302 -18.08 -30.83 4.36
N THR A 303 -16.78 -30.57 4.16
CA THR A 303 -15.70 -31.43 4.67
C THR A 303 -15.59 -31.36 6.18
N ALA A 304 -15.83 -30.21 6.81
CA ALA A 304 -15.86 -30.09 8.27
C ALA A 304 -17.03 -30.89 8.88
N SER A 305 -18.22 -30.83 8.25
CA SER A 305 -19.39 -31.60 8.71
C SER A 305 -19.26 -33.11 8.49
N ALA A 306 -18.55 -33.54 7.43
CA ALA A 306 -18.32 -34.98 7.18
C ALA A 306 -17.28 -35.59 8.14
N PHE A 307 -16.38 -34.79 8.72
CA PHE A 307 -15.42 -35.26 9.73
C PHE A 307 -16.04 -35.44 11.11
N ASP A 308 -17.08 -34.66 11.45
CA ASP A 308 -17.81 -34.81 12.71
C ASP A 308 -18.72 -36.03 12.70
N PHE A 309 -19.19 -36.47 11.53
CA PHE A 309 -20.06 -37.66 11.44
C PHE A 309 -19.29 -39.00 11.61
N ASN A 310 -17.97 -38.99 11.50
CA ASN A 310 -17.12 -40.18 11.65
C ASN A 310 -16.54 -40.31 13.08
N ARG A 311 -17.00 -39.50 14.03
CA ARG A 311 -16.57 -39.48 15.44
C ARG A 311 -17.70 -39.84 16.43
N MET A 312 -18.86 -40.23 15.92
CA MET A 312 -19.92 -40.90 16.73
C MET A 312 -19.87 -42.44 16.45
#